data_607641a0a8aaec99d03b3d9d1313caad
#
_entry.id   607641a0a8aaec99d03b3d9d1313caad
#
_cell.length_a   1.000
_cell.length_b   1.000
_cell.length_c   1.000
_cell.angle_alpha   90.00
_cell.angle_beta   90.00
_cell.angle_gamma   90.00
#
_symmetry.space_group_name_H-M   'P 1'
#
loop_
_entity.id
_entity.type
_entity.pdbx_description
1 polymer ?
#
loop_
_entity_poly.entity_id
_entity_poly.type
_entity_poly.pdbx_seq_one_letter_code
_entity_poly.pdbx_strand_id
1 'polypeptide(L)' 'LAGNVFKIPVSPGDQVANGDVVIILEAMKMETEIRSAFDGTVSSIQVKDGDSVSSGQPLISLG' A
#
# COMPACT_ATOMS: atom_id res chain seq x y z
N LEU A 1 11.17 2.99 -2.65
CA LEU A 1 11.50 2.09 -1.56
C LEU A 1 11.30 0.65 -1.99
N ALA A 2 12.28 -0.19 -1.83
CA ALA A 2 12.17 -1.60 -2.16
C ALA A 2 11.88 -2.41 -0.91
N GLY A 3 11.09 -3.47 -1.04
CA GLY A 3 10.78 -4.33 0.08
C GLY A 3 9.74 -5.37 -0.28
N ASN A 4 9.21 -6.04 0.72
CA ASN A 4 8.15 -7.01 0.54
C ASN A 4 6.87 -6.47 1.15
N VAL A 5 5.73 -6.77 0.52
CA VAL A 5 4.44 -6.40 1.08
C VAL A 5 4.18 -7.27 2.30
N PHE A 6 4.13 -6.66 3.48
CA PHE A 6 3.85 -7.37 4.72
C PHE A 6 2.35 -7.52 4.93
N LYS A 7 1.60 -6.46 4.71
CA LYS A 7 0.15 -6.45 4.93
C LYS A 7 -0.50 -5.35 4.11
N ILE A 8 -1.72 -5.61 3.65
CA ILE A 8 -2.54 -4.61 2.97
C ILE A 8 -3.83 -4.47 3.79
N PRO A 9 -3.93 -3.47 4.67
CA PRO A 9 -5.11 -3.32 5.55
C PRO A 9 -6.35 -2.79 4.85
N VAL A 10 -6.29 -2.58 3.55
CA VAL A 10 -7.44 -2.10 2.77
C VAL A 10 -7.78 -3.07 1.65
N SER A 11 -8.99 -2.95 1.10
CA SER A 11 -9.45 -3.78 -0.01
C SER A 11 -10.03 -2.88 -1.10
N PRO A 12 -10.12 -3.38 -2.35
CA PRO A 12 -10.80 -2.62 -3.41
C PRO A 12 -12.21 -2.26 -2.97
N GLY A 13 -12.57 -1.00 -3.15
CA GLY A 13 -13.86 -0.48 -2.72
C GLY A 13 -13.83 0.22 -1.37
N ASP A 14 -12.77 0.05 -0.59
CA ASP A 14 -12.65 0.74 0.70
C ASP A 14 -12.40 2.22 0.50
N GLN A 15 -12.94 3.02 1.42
CA GLN A 15 -12.65 4.45 1.43
C GLN A 15 -11.47 4.73 2.35
N VAL A 16 -10.59 5.60 1.89
CA VAL A 16 -9.42 6.01 2.68
C VAL A 16 -9.37 7.52 2.76
N ALA A 17 -8.78 8.01 3.83
CA ALA A 17 -8.56 9.44 4.03
C ALA A 17 -7.06 9.73 3.98
N ASN A 18 -6.73 10.99 3.76
CA ASN A 18 -5.34 11.44 3.77
C ASN A 18 -4.69 11.01 5.10
N GLY A 19 -3.57 10.29 5.00
CA GLY A 19 -2.85 9.79 6.15
C GLY A 19 -3.20 8.37 6.57
N ASP A 20 -4.21 7.75 5.95
CA ASP A 20 -4.54 6.35 6.26
C ASP A 20 -3.47 5.42 5.72
N VAL A 21 -3.15 4.39 6.50
CA VAL A 21 -2.20 3.38 6.08
C VAL A 21 -2.89 2.47 5.06
N VAL A 22 -2.33 2.36 3.89
CA VAL A 22 -2.89 1.55 2.81
C VAL A 22 -2.06 0.29 2.54
N ILE A 23 -0.77 0.32 2.81
CA ILE A 23 0.11 -0.84 2.64
C ILE A 23 1.20 -0.76 3.69
N ILE A 24 1.60 -1.93 4.20
CA ILE A 24 2.75 -2.04 5.09
C ILE A 24 3.80 -2.87 4.38
N LEU A 25 4.99 -2.28 4.20
CA LEU A 25 6.12 -2.95 3.58
C LEU A 25 7.13 -3.36 4.64
N GLU A 26 7.80 -4.48 4.40
CA GLU A 26 8.89 -4.92 5.26
C GLU A 26 10.17 -4.97 4.46
N ALA A 27 11.23 -4.35 4.99
CA ALA A 27 12.56 -4.38 4.40
C ALA A 27 13.59 -4.31 5.52
N MET A 28 14.59 -5.16 5.46
CA MET A 28 15.71 -5.14 6.42
C MET A 28 15.23 -5.19 7.88
N LYS A 29 14.23 -6.03 8.16
CA LYS A 29 13.62 -6.20 9.49
C LYS A 29 12.90 -4.96 10.01
N MET A 30 12.59 -4.02 9.13
CA MET A 30 11.84 -2.82 9.48
C MET A 30 10.54 -2.80 8.70
N GLU A 31 9.49 -2.32 9.35
CA GLU A 31 8.20 -2.13 8.70
C GLU A 31 8.05 -0.66 8.33
N THR A 32 7.60 -0.41 7.10
CA THR A 32 7.33 0.94 6.60
C THR A 32 5.87 1.02 6.21
N GLU A 33 5.18 2.01 6.75
CA GLU A 33 3.78 2.24 6.42
C GLU A 33 3.69 3.17 5.22
N ILE A 34 2.93 2.75 4.21
CA ILE A 34 2.62 3.59 3.07
C ILE A 34 1.23 4.19 3.32
N ARG A 35 1.17 5.52 3.32
CA ARG A 35 -0.07 6.23 3.65
C ARG A 35 -0.63 6.91 2.42
N SER A 36 -1.95 7.04 2.39
CA SER A 36 -2.62 7.77 1.32
C SER A 36 -2.28 9.25 1.42
N ALA A 37 -2.03 9.87 0.27
CA ALA A 37 -1.73 11.30 0.21
C ALA A 37 -2.99 12.15 0.02
N PHE A 38 -4.16 11.52 -0.14
CA PHE A 38 -5.42 12.23 -0.34
C PHE A 38 -6.59 11.30 -0.03
N ASP A 39 -7.77 11.88 0.11
CA ASP A 39 -9.00 11.13 0.34
C ASP A 39 -9.44 10.48 -0.96
N GLY A 40 -9.99 9.29 -0.87
CA GLY A 40 -10.50 8.62 -2.07
C GLY A 40 -10.97 7.22 -1.78
N THR A 41 -11.33 6.50 -2.83
CA THR A 41 -11.75 5.11 -2.75
C THR A 41 -10.70 4.24 -3.44
N VAL A 42 -10.36 3.13 -2.82
CA VAL A 42 -9.42 2.18 -3.43
C VAL A 42 -10.08 1.57 -4.66
N SER A 43 -9.55 1.86 -5.85
CA SER A 43 -10.11 1.31 -7.09
C SER A 43 -9.49 -0.04 -7.43
N SER A 44 -8.20 -0.21 -7.21
CA SER A 44 -7.55 -1.49 -7.42
C SER A 44 -6.27 -1.58 -6.58
N ILE A 45 -5.86 -2.80 -6.28
CA ILE A 45 -4.63 -3.09 -5.58
C ILE A 45 -3.73 -3.86 -6.54
N GLN A 46 -2.52 -3.33 -6.79
CA GLN A 46 -1.60 -3.87 -7.79
C GLN A 46 -0.71 -4.98 -7.23
N VAL A 47 -0.73 -5.19 -5.93
CA VAL A 47 0.15 -6.15 -5.26
C VAL A 47 -0.65 -6.99 -4.27
N LYS A 48 -0.04 -8.05 -3.77
CA LYS A 48 -0.63 -8.95 -2.77
C LYS A 48 0.30 -9.10 -1.59
N ASP A 49 -0.22 -9.62 -0.48
CA ASP A 49 0.60 -9.96 0.68
C ASP A 49 1.75 -10.87 0.24
N GLY A 50 2.96 -10.52 0.65
CA GLY A 50 4.13 -11.32 0.32
C GLY A 50 4.81 -10.97 -0.99
N ASP A 51 4.21 -10.09 -1.81
CA ASP A 51 4.84 -9.66 -3.06
C ASP A 51 6.08 -8.82 -2.78
N SER A 52 7.07 -8.95 -3.68
CA SER A 52 8.23 -8.06 -3.66
C SER A 52 7.92 -6.83 -4.50
N VAL A 53 8.31 -5.66 -4.00
CA VAL A 53 8.07 -4.41 -4.69
C VAL A 53 9.36 -3.60 -4.81
N SER A 54 9.39 -2.72 -5.79
CA SER A 54 10.54 -1.84 -6.03
C SER A 54 10.11 -0.39 -5.91
N SER A 55 11.09 0.47 -5.69
CA SER A 55 10.84 1.91 -5.64
C SER A 55 10.21 2.39 -6.95
N GLY A 56 9.14 3.16 -6.84
CA GLY A 56 8.43 3.69 -8.00
C GLY A 56 7.41 2.74 -8.59
N GLN A 57 7.32 1.51 -8.10
CA GLN A 57 6.33 0.57 -8.61
C GLN A 57 4.93 0.95 -8.11
N PRO A 58 3.92 0.95 -8.99
CA PRO A 58 2.54 1.17 -8.53
C PRO A 58 2.10 0.06 -7.59
N LEU A 59 1.54 0.43 -6.45
CA LEU A 59 1.09 -0.52 -5.44
C LEU A 59 -0.42 -0.56 -5.34
N ILE A 60 -1.06 0.60 -5.47
CA ILE A 60 -2.50 0.73 -5.25
C ILE A 60 -3.00 1.91 -6.08
N SER A 61 -4.22 1.81 -6.56
CA SER A 61 -4.87 2.90 -7.31
C SER A 61 -6.06 3.42 -6.52
N LEU A 62 -6.19 4.74 -6.47
CA LEU A 62 -7.33 5.41 -5.85
C LEU A 62 -8.14 6.11 -6.93
N GLY A 63 -9.43 6.00 -6.81
CA GLY A 63 -10.31 6.58 -7.81
C GLY A 63 -11.33 7.52 -7.22
#